data_db6cd2c24939e6e74f733d058d83ef65
#
_entry.id   db6cd2c24939e6e74f733d058d83ef65
#
_cell.length_a   1.000
_cell.length_b   1.000
_cell.length_c   1.000
_cell.angle_alpha   90.00
_cell.angle_beta   90.00
_cell.angle_gamma   90.00
#
_symmetry.space_group_name_H-M   'P 1'
#
loop_
_entity.id
_entity.type
_entity.pdbx_description
1 polymer ?
#
loop_
_entity_poly.entity_id
_entity_poly.type
_entity_poly.pdbx_seq_one_letter_code
_entity_poly.pdbx_strand_id
1 'polypeptide(L)'
;MNIKFTTKLFGAVAGALLLSTSANAACGKMQIADMNWGSASLMANVDAAMLTAMGCETELVVGATMTTWASMDATGKPDVAPEVWSNAMATLVDSAVAAGRIKVANPAPMSGLGEGWFMDPITRDANPELTTVEAVIARPDLFPDKEDPSKGAFMGCPAGWGCQLASINLFRAHDMEAKGWKLLDPGSAAGLDADIVRAGEQGEPWFGYYWSPTTIIGKYD
;
A
#
# COMPACT_ATOMS: atom_id res chain seq x y z
N MET A 1 14.95 50.09 82.60
CA MET A 1 15.28 50.52 81.23
C MET A 1 14.96 49.37 80.34
N ASN A 2 13.75 49.40 79.75
CA ASN A 2 13.18 48.27 79.01
C ASN A 2 13.44 48.46 77.51
N ILE A 3 14.21 47.54 76.90
CA ILE A 3 14.43 47.53 75.47
C ILE A 3 13.51 46.46 74.88
N LYS A 4 12.51 46.89 74.12
CA LYS A 4 11.63 45.99 73.34
C LYS A 4 12.29 45.69 72.04
N PHE A 5 12.63 44.41 71.78
CA PHE A 5 13.01 43.89 70.46
C PHE A 5 11.74 43.55 69.66
N THR A 6 11.53 44.24 68.56
CA THR A 6 10.48 43.95 67.62
C THR A 6 11.11 43.09 66.44
N THR A 7 10.78 41.82 66.44
CA THR A 7 11.16 40.90 65.34
C THR A 7 10.22 41.09 64.13
N LYS A 8 10.74 41.63 63.06
CA LYS A 8 10.01 41.67 61.79
C LYS A 8 10.20 40.33 61.07
N LEU A 9 9.12 39.56 60.95
CA LEU A 9 9.06 38.39 60.08
C LEU A 9 8.98 38.86 58.59
N PHE A 10 10.02 38.63 57.85
CA PHE A 10 9.96 38.71 56.35
C PHE A 10 9.44 37.38 55.83
N GLY A 11 8.19 37.36 55.38
CA GLY A 11 7.63 36.25 54.64
C GLY A 11 8.18 36.23 53.18
N ALA A 12 9.05 35.30 52.87
CA ALA A 12 9.45 35.02 51.51
C ALA A 12 8.36 34.19 50.83
N VAL A 13 7.56 34.83 49.98
CA VAL A 13 6.65 34.14 49.07
C VAL A 13 7.51 33.62 47.90
N ALA A 14 7.87 32.34 47.96
CA ALA A 14 8.46 31.63 46.83
C ALA A 14 7.37 31.38 45.79
N GLY A 15 7.26 32.25 44.79
CA GLY A 15 6.44 32.01 43.60
C GLY A 15 7.02 30.87 42.78
N ALA A 16 6.42 29.70 42.88
CA ALA A 16 6.69 28.60 41.95
C ALA A 16 6.18 29.02 40.58
N LEU A 17 7.06 29.54 39.73
CA LEU A 17 6.83 29.63 38.29
C LEU A 17 6.73 28.20 37.76
N LEU A 18 5.51 27.73 37.57
CA LEU A 18 5.23 26.56 36.70
C LEU A 18 5.63 26.95 35.29
N LEU A 19 6.87 26.67 34.91
CA LEU A 19 7.29 26.63 33.54
C LEU A 19 6.51 25.49 32.88
N SER A 20 5.36 25.84 32.30
CA SER A 20 4.69 24.99 31.32
C SER A 20 5.66 24.86 30.17
N THR A 21 6.54 23.86 30.19
CA THR A 21 7.24 23.43 29.02
C THR A 21 6.15 22.92 28.06
N SER A 22 5.76 23.78 27.14
CA SER A 22 5.06 23.30 25.94
C SER A 22 5.96 22.17 25.41
N ALA A 23 5.50 20.93 25.48
CA ALA A 23 6.12 19.83 24.79
C ALA A 23 6.01 20.21 23.29
N ASN A 24 7.01 20.93 22.78
CA ASN A 24 7.13 21.10 21.35
C ASN A 24 7.19 19.69 20.78
N ALA A 25 6.30 19.38 19.85
CA ALA A 25 6.29 18.12 19.15
C ALA A 25 7.73 17.80 18.74
N ALA A 26 8.28 16.73 19.30
CA ALA A 26 9.71 16.40 19.14
C ALA A 26 10.09 16.12 17.66
N CYS A 27 9.10 15.94 16.80
CA CYS A 27 9.25 15.56 15.39
C CYS A 27 8.62 16.56 14.40
N GLY A 28 7.97 17.64 14.85
CA GLY A 28 7.33 18.62 13.96
C GLY A 28 6.15 18.01 13.18
N LYS A 29 5.94 18.48 11.95
CA LYS A 29 4.90 17.98 11.04
C LYS A 29 5.43 16.83 10.20
N MET A 30 4.77 15.66 10.30
CA MET A 30 5.09 14.44 9.58
C MET A 30 4.01 14.14 8.55
N GLN A 31 4.40 14.00 7.30
CA GLN A 31 3.53 13.57 6.21
C GLN A 31 3.66 12.05 6.02
N ILE A 32 2.52 11.37 6.01
CA ILE A 32 2.44 9.91 5.91
C ILE A 32 1.69 9.58 4.62
N ALA A 33 2.29 8.74 3.78
CA ALA A 33 1.65 8.30 2.55
C ALA A 33 0.42 7.44 2.86
N ASP A 34 -0.74 7.88 2.41
CA ASP A 34 -1.99 7.14 2.43
C ASP A 34 -2.24 6.60 1.01
N MET A 35 -1.71 5.43 0.74
CA MET A 35 -1.83 4.80 -0.57
C MET A 35 -3.25 4.26 -0.78
N ASN A 36 -3.73 4.31 -2.00
CA ASN A 36 -5.13 4.10 -2.38
C ASN A 36 -5.58 2.61 -2.42
N TRP A 37 -5.15 1.81 -1.43
CA TRP A 37 -5.69 0.48 -1.14
C TRP A 37 -5.82 0.24 0.36
N GLY A 38 -6.68 -0.70 0.77
CA GLY A 38 -7.19 -0.81 2.13
C GLY A 38 -6.14 -1.04 3.21
N SER A 39 -5.17 -1.94 3.02
CA SER A 39 -4.13 -2.20 4.03
C SER A 39 -3.20 -1.00 4.21
N ALA A 40 -2.79 -0.36 3.14
CA ALA A 40 -1.92 0.82 3.22
C ALA A 40 -2.61 1.99 3.93
N SER A 41 -3.89 2.24 3.62
CA SER A 41 -4.66 3.28 4.32
C SER A 41 -4.81 2.96 5.81
N LEU A 42 -5.06 1.69 6.16
CA LEU A 42 -5.08 1.28 7.57
C LEU A 42 -3.74 1.55 8.25
N MET A 43 -2.63 1.15 7.65
CA MET A 43 -1.29 1.36 8.22
C MET A 43 -0.94 2.84 8.34
N ALA A 44 -1.29 3.66 7.35
CA ALA A 44 -1.08 5.10 7.39
C ALA A 44 -1.83 5.76 8.57
N ASN A 45 -3.06 5.32 8.83
CA ASN A 45 -3.85 5.80 9.98
C ASN A 45 -3.29 5.31 11.32
N VAL A 46 -2.77 4.08 11.39
CA VAL A 46 -2.09 3.57 12.59
C VAL A 46 -0.83 4.38 12.87
N ASP A 47 0.03 4.61 11.89
CA ASP A 47 1.24 5.40 12.03
C ASP A 47 0.92 6.86 12.44
N ALA A 48 -0.11 7.46 11.83
CA ALA A 48 -0.58 8.79 12.21
C ALA A 48 -1.01 8.86 13.67
N ALA A 49 -1.78 7.87 14.15
CA ALA A 49 -2.21 7.79 15.53
C ALA A 49 -1.02 7.62 16.50
N MET A 50 -0.06 6.77 16.16
CA MET A 50 1.15 6.53 16.97
C MET A 50 2.03 7.79 17.05
N LEU A 51 2.31 8.41 15.91
CA LEU A 51 3.12 9.63 15.84
C LEU A 51 2.44 10.80 16.56
N THR A 52 1.11 10.92 16.44
CA THR A 52 0.33 11.92 17.19
C THR A 52 0.43 11.69 18.71
N ALA A 53 0.34 10.43 19.16
CA ALA A 53 0.52 10.09 20.58
C ALA A 53 1.94 10.40 21.10
N MET A 54 2.93 10.39 20.20
CA MET A 54 4.32 10.79 20.50
C MET A 54 4.52 12.31 20.46
N GLY A 55 3.50 13.10 20.15
CA GLY A 55 3.54 14.55 20.10
C GLY A 55 3.90 15.15 18.74
N CYS A 56 3.87 14.39 17.65
CA CYS A 56 4.04 14.91 16.30
C CYS A 56 2.72 15.50 15.77
N GLU A 57 2.81 16.48 14.89
CA GLU A 57 1.69 16.86 14.01
C GLU A 57 1.71 15.93 12.78
N THR A 58 0.60 15.29 12.46
CA THR A 58 0.53 14.32 11.35
C THR A 58 -0.41 14.77 10.24
N GLU A 59 -0.06 14.47 8.99
CA GLU A 59 -0.86 14.71 7.80
C GLU A 59 -0.85 13.48 6.92
N LEU A 60 -2.03 12.95 6.56
CA LEU A 60 -2.15 11.90 5.55
C LEU A 60 -2.11 12.50 4.15
N VAL A 61 -1.23 11.98 3.31
CA VAL A 61 -1.07 12.39 1.91
C VAL A 61 -1.56 11.27 1.00
N VAL A 62 -2.77 11.44 0.46
CA VAL A 62 -3.37 10.46 -0.43
C VAL A 62 -2.60 10.39 -1.74
N GLY A 63 -2.31 9.17 -2.20
CA GLY A 63 -1.58 8.94 -3.44
C GLY A 63 -1.64 7.50 -3.95
N ALA A 64 -1.02 7.29 -5.10
CA ALA A 64 -0.74 5.96 -5.64
C ALA A 64 0.77 5.69 -5.60
N THR A 65 1.17 4.44 -5.71
CA THR A 65 2.56 3.99 -5.55
C THR A 65 3.56 4.85 -6.33
N MET A 66 3.34 4.99 -7.64
CA MET A 66 4.34 5.64 -8.51
C MET A 66 4.47 7.15 -8.26
N THR A 67 3.36 7.85 -8.02
CA THR A 67 3.37 9.29 -7.74
C THR A 67 3.94 9.58 -6.36
N THR A 68 3.58 8.79 -5.36
CA THR A 68 4.11 8.90 -4.00
C THR A 68 5.62 8.64 -3.99
N TRP A 69 6.06 7.56 -4.65
CA TRP A 69 7.48 7.24 -4.74
C TRP A 69 8.28 8.35 -5.43
N ALA A 70 7.81 8.85 -6.57
CA ALA A 70 8.48 9.93 -7.28
C ALA A 70 8.60 11.21 -6.42
N SER A 71 7.58 11.52 -5.63
CA SER A 71 7.61 12.66 -4.70
C SER A 71 8.63 12.42 -3.58
N MET A 72 8.61 11.26 -2.94
CA MET A 72 9.57 10.91 -1.88
C MET A 72 11.01 10.94 -2.37
N ASP A 73 11.29 10.37 -3.54
CA ASP A 73 12.62 10.34 -4.12
C ASP A 73 13.15 11.73 -4.51
N ALA A 74 12.26 12.60 -5.02
CA ALA A 74 12.65 13.94 -5.49
C ALA A 74 12.68 14.99 -4.38
N THR A 75 11.79 14.90 -3.39
CA THR A 75 11.58 15.98 -2.41
C THR A 75 11.72 15.54 -0.95
N GLY A 76 11.83 14.23 -0.68
CA GLY A 76 11.76 13.66 0.67
C GLY A 76 10.35 13.72 1.28
N LYS A 77 9.31 13.91 0.47
CA LYS A 77 7.92 13.99 0.94
C LYS A 77 7.00 13.05 0.14
N PRO A 78 6.00 12.42 0.82
CA PRO A 78 5.79 12.35 2.27
C PRO A 78 6.99 11.75 3.04
N ASP A 79 7.05 11.97 4.36
CA ASP A 79 8.18 11.53 5.22
C ASP A 79 8.21 10.02 5.42
N VAL A 80 7.04 9.39 5.43
CA VAL A 80 6.87 7.95 5.69
C VAL A 80 5.93 7.35 4.67
N ALA A 81 6.28 6.16 4.18
CA ALA A 81 5.38 5.26 3.43
C ALA A 81 5.30 3.93 4.21
N PRO A 82 4.19 3.65 4.89
CA PRO A 82 4.07 2.50 5.80
C PRO A 82 4.10 1.15 5.10
N GLU A 83 3.57 1.10 3.88
CA GLU A 83 3.47 -0.13 3.10
C GLU A 83 4.01 0.08 1.69
N VAL A 84 5.07 -0.65 1.35
CA VAL A 84 5.71 -0.60 0.03
C VAL A 84 5.89 -2.01 -0.52
N TRP A 85 5.31 -2.28 -1.67
CA TRP A 85 5.46 -3.53 -2.42
C TRP A 85 6.72 -3.44 -3.30
N SER A 86 7.86 -3.76 -2.67
CA SER A 86 9.18 -3.50 -3.24
C SER A 86 9.49 -4.34 -4.49
N ASN A 87 8.90 -5.53 -4.66
CA ASN A 87 9.21 -6.40 -5.80
C ASN A 87 8.90 -5.74 -7.14
N ALA A 88 7.74 -5.09 -7.25
CA ALA A 88 7.36 -4.38 -8.48
C ALA A 88 8.20 -3.11 -8.74
N MET A 89 8.96 -2.65 -7.74
CA MET A 89 9.69 -1.38 -7.75
C MET A 89 11.17 -1.55 -7.35
N ALA A 90 11.70 -2.77 -7.30
CA ALA A 90 13.01 -3.06 -6.73
C ALA A 90 14.11 -2.12 -7.24
N THR A 91 14.23 -1.93 -8.55
CA THR A 91 15.26 -1.05 -9.13
C THR A 91 15.14 0.40 -8.66
N LEU A 92 13.92 0.92 -8.49
CA LEU A 92 13.69 2.29 -8.02
C LEU A 92 14.03 2.41 -6.53
N VAL A 93 13.60 1.45 -5.71
CA VAL A 93 13.89 1.41 -4.28
C VAL A 93 15.40 1.32 -4.04
N ASP A 94 16.06 0.36 -4.67
CA ASP A 94 17.50 0.13 -4.52
C ASP A 94 18.33 1.36 -4.95
N SER A 95 17.94 1.99 -6.06
CA SER A 95 18.60 3.22 -6.54
C SER A 95 18.46 4.38 -5.56
N ALA A 96 17.27 4.60 -5.01
CA ALA A 96 17.03 5.69 -4.06
C ALA A 96 17.73 5.44 -2.71
N VAL A 97 17.73 4.19 -2.23
CA VAL A 97 18.46 3.78 -1.02
C VAL A 97 19.98 3.93 -1.21
N ALA A 98 20.53 3.44 -2.32
CA ALA A 98 21.95 3.56 -2.63
C ALA A 98 22.41 5.02 -2.73
N ALA A 99 21.54 5.91 -3.21
CA ALA A 99 21.80 7.35 -3.27
C ALA A 99 21.56 8.08 -1.93
N GLY A 100 21.11 7.39 -0.89
CA GLY A 100 20.83 7.95 0.43
C GLY A 100 19.62 8.89 0.48
N ARG A 101 18.74 8.84 -0.52
CA ARG A 101 17.54 9.68 -0.58
C ARG A 101 16.37 9.09 0.22
N ILE A 102 16.34 7.77 0.32
CA ILE A 102 15.31 7.03 1.08
C ILE A 102 16.01 6.03 2.01
N LYS A 103 15.39 5.78 3.15
CA LYS A 103 15.82 4.77 4.11
C LYS A 103 14.70 3.75 4.32
N VAL A 104 15.03 2.47 4.18
CA VAL A 104 14.14 1.38 4.57
C VAL A 104 14.28 1.17 6.07
N ALA A 105 13.19 1.38 6.82
CA ALA A 105 13.20 1.30 8.29
C ALA A 105 13.31 -0.16 8.77
N ASN A 106 12.64 -1.09 8.07
CA ASN A 106 12.77 -2.52 8.33
C ASN A 106 13.26 -3.22 7.05
N PRO A 107 14.52 -3.63 6.98
CA PRO A 107 15.07 -4.29 5.80
C PRO A 107 14.61 -5.75 5.65
N ALA A 108 14.01 -6.35 6.69
CA ALA A 108 13.45 -7.69 6.59
C ALA A 108 12.05 -7.64 5.98
N PRO A 109 11.86 -8.12 4.74
CA PRO A 109 10.53 -8.17 4.16
C PRO A 109 9.62 -9.09 4.98
N MET A 110 8.35 -8.74 5.05
CA MET A 110 7.36 -9.66 5.60
C MET A 110 7.27 -10.89 4.69
N SER A 111 7.47 -12.07 5.27
CA SER A 111 7.33 -13.33 4.54
C SER A 111 5.86 -13.74 4.44
N GLY A 112 5.52 -14.53 3.42
CA GLY A 112 4.16 -15.02 3.19
C GLY A 112 3.24 -14.03 2.50
N LEU A 113 3.76 -12.87 2.08
CA LEU A 113 3.06 -11.94 1.20
C LEU A 113 3.42 -12.24 -0.25
N GLY A 114 2.45 -12.11 -1.15
CA GLY A 114 2.69 -12.33 -2.56
C GLY A 114 1.75 -11.51 -3.43
N GLU A 115 2.29 -10.93 -4.48
CA GLU A 115 1.52 -10.38 -5.58
C GLU A 115 1.78 -11.20 -6.84
N GLY A 116 0.77 -11.36 -7.68
CA GLY A 116 0.90 -12.19 -8.87
C GLY A 116 -0.37 -12.27 -9.69
N TRP A 117 -0.41 -13.26 -10.54
CA TRP A 117 -1.58 -13.59 -11.33
C TRP A 117 -2.34 -14.74 -10.69
N PHE A 118 -3.62 -14.53 -10.49
CA PHE A 118 -4.54 -15.46 -9.85
C PHE A 118 -5.64 -15.86 -10.84
N MET A 119 -6.15 -17.07 -10.69
CA MET A 119 -7.38 -17.50 -11.38
C MET A 119 -8.38 -18.01 -10.35
N ASP A 120 -9.64 -17.97 -10.71
CA ASP A 120 -10.72 -18.48 -9.87
C ASP A 120 -10.59 -20.00 -9.62
N PRO A 121 -11.02 -20.49 -8.44
CA PRO A 121 -10.85 -21.89 -8.06
C PRO A 121 -11.73 -22.84 -8.91
N ILE A 122 -12.86 -22.39 -9.42
CA ILE A 122 -13.76 -23.25 -10.21
C ILE A 122 -13.08 -23.61 -11.54
N THR A 123 -12.50 -22.62 -12.20
CA THR A 123 -11.74 -22.86 -13.44
C THR A 123 -10.50 -23.70 -13.16
N ARG A 124 -9.75 -23.43 -12.08
CA ARG A 124 -8.59 -24.21 -11.63
C ARG A 124 -8.96 -25.67 -11.43
N ASP A 125 -9.99 -25.94 -10.66
CA ASP A 125 -10.38 -27.30 -10.27
C ASP A 125 -10.96 -28.10 -11.46
N ALA A 126 -11.60 -27.41 -12.41
CA ALA A 126 -12.07 -28.03 -13.65
C ALA A 126 -10.95 -28.30 -14.69
N ASN A 127 -9.80 -27.65 -14.54
CA ASN A 127 -8.67 -27.72 -15.50
C ASN A 127 -7.35 -27.92 -14.73
N PRO A 128 -7.11 -29.09 -14.12
CA PRO A 128 -5.95 -29.34 -13.26
C PRO A 128 -4.59 -29.30 -14.01
N GLU A 129 -4.59 -29.25 -15.33
CA GLU A 129 -3.40 -29.05 -16.16
C GLU A 129 -2.91 -27.59 -16.17
N LEU A 130 -3.71 -26.61 -15.74
CA LEU A 130 -3.35 -25.19 -15.69
C LEU A 130 -2.43 -24.86 -14.50
N THR A 131 -1.24 -25.46 -14.49
CA THR A 131 -0.27 -25.32 -13.41
C THR A 131 0.83 -24.29 -13.64
N THR A 132 0.88 -23.71 -14.86
CA THR A 132 1.85 -22.68 -15.24
C THR A 132 1.17 -21.52 -15.94
N VAL A 133 1.82 -20.37 -15.95
CA VAL A 133 1.32 -19.19 -16.69
C VAL A 133 1.12 -19.51 -18.15
N GLU A 134 2.06 -20.25 -18.78
CA GLU A 134 2.00 -20.64 -20.19
C GLU A 134 0.78 -21.53 -20.48
N ALA A 135 0.43 -22.44 -19.57
CA ALA A 135 -0.75 -23.28 -19.70
C ALA A 135 -2.04 -22.45 -19.64
N VAL A 136 -2.12 -21.48 -18.71
CA VAL A 136 -3.29 -20.60 -18.59
C VAL A 136 -3.43 -19.70 -19.81
N ILE A 137 -2.35 -19.03 -20.25
CA ILE A 137 -2.42 -18.10 -21.37
C ILE A 137 -2.66 -18.79 -22.74
N ALA A 138 -2.48 -20.10 -22.82
CA ALA A 138 -2.88 -20.89 -23.99
C ALA A 138 -4.40 -21.11 -24.08
N ARG A 139 -5.16 -20.74 -23.05
CA ARG A 139 -6.60 -21.01 -22.92
C ARG A 139 -7.43 -19.74 -22.68
N PRO A 140 -7.38 -18.75 -23.59
CA PRO A 140 -8.23 -17.56 -23.46
C PRO A 140 -9.73 -17.88 -23.46
N ASP A 141 -10.10 -18.99 -24.07
CA ASP A 141 -11.47 -19.50 -24.13
C ASP A 141 -12.09 -19.81 -22.77
N LEU A 142 -11.27 -20.06 -21.74
CA LEU A 142 -11.73 -20.32 -20.37
C LEU A 142 -12.08 -19.05 -19.61
N PHE A 143 -11.65 -17.89 -20.05
CA PHE A 143 -11.82 -16.61 -19.39
C PHE A 143 -12.41 -15.54 -20.33
N PRO A 144 -13.60 -15.77 -20.89
CA PRO A 144 -14.14 -14.91 -21.95
C PRO A 144 -14.35 -13.46 -21.47
N ASP A 145 -13.93 -12.51 -22.32
CA ASP A 145 -14.23 -11.09 -22.07
C ASP A 145 -15.73 -10.83 -22.26
N LYS A 146 -16.34 -10.05 -21.38
CA LYS A 146 -17.79 -9.79 -21.39
C LYS A 146 -18.28 -8.97 -22.57
N GLU A 147 -17.40 -8.09 -23.09
CA GLU A 147 -17.72 -7.23 -24.24
C GLU A 147 -17.37 -7.91 -25.57
N ASP A 148 -16.33 -8.74 -25.57
CA ASP A 148 -15.87 -9.49 -26.75
C ASP A 148 -15.55 -10.94 -26.35
N PRO A 149 -16.53 -11.83 -26.29
CA PRO A 149 -16.33 -13.23 -25.89
C PRO A 149 -15.44 -14.05 -26.81
N SER A 150 -14.99 -13.50 -27.94
CA SER A 150 -13.98 -14.13 -28.77
C SER A 150 -12.55 -13.99 -28.20
N LYS A 151 -12.39 -13.19 -27.15
CA LYS A 151 -11.12 -12.94 -26.45
C LYS A 151 -11.20 -13.36 -24.99
N GLY A 152 -10.04 -13.75 -24.46
CA GLY A 152 -9.87 -13.91 -23.01
C GLY A 152 -9.69 -12.57 -22.32
N ALA A 153 -10.28 -12.42 -21.14
CA ALA A 153 -10.09 -11.27 -20.26
C ALA A 153 -8.94 -11.52 -19.30
N PHE A 154 -7.96 -10.62 -19.27
CA PHE A 154 -6.97 -10.55 -18.21
C PHE A 154 -7.15 -9.24 -17.43
N MET A 155 -7.55 -9.34 -16.17
CA MET A 155 -7.70 -8.17 -15.31
C MET A 155 -6.35 -7.70 -14.82
N GLY A 156 -5.95 -6.50 -15.23
CA GLY A 156 -4.69 -5.90 -14.87
C GLY A 156 -4.69 -5.29 -13.48
N CYS A 157 -3.57 -4.66 -13.17
CA CYS A 157 -3.39 -3.90 -11.93
C CYS A 157 -3.88 -2.45 -12.10
N PRO A 158 -4.48 -1.83 -11.08
CA PRO A 158 -4.95 -0.44 -11.13
C PRO A 158 -3.87 0.54 -11.58
N ALA A 159 -4.29 1.58 -12.30
CA ALA A 159 -3.41 2.61 -12.79
C ALA A 159 -2.68 3.34 -11.64
N GLY A 160 -1.39 3.61 -11.84
CA GLY A 160 -0.53 4.29 -10.86
C GLY A 160 0.07 3.40 -9.77
N TRP A 161 -0.27 2.12 -9.72
CA TRP A 161 0.41 1.15 -8.88
C TRP A 161 1.67 0.59 -9.56
N GLY A 162 2.64 0.10 -8.75
CA GLY A 162 3.86 -0.50 -9.28
C GLY A 162 3.61 -1.73 -10.15
N CYS A 163 2.65 -2.56 -9.78
CA CYS A 163 2.23 -3.75 -10.51
C CYS A 163 1.61 -3.47 -11.89
N GLN A 164 1.13 -2.25 -12.15
CA GLN A 164 0.59 -1.90 -13.47
C GLN A 164 1.65 -2.08 -14.56
N LEU A 165 2.85 -1.53 -14.33
CA LEU A 165 3.95 -1.66 -15.30
C LEU A 165 4.41 -3.11 -15.44
N ALA A 166 4.48 -3.85 -14.32
CA ALA A 166 4.84 -5.26 -14.33
C ALA A 166 3.82 -6.08 -15.14
N SER A 167 2.51 -5.91 -14.89
CA SER A 167 1.44 -6.61 -15.60
C SER A 167 1.45 -6.29 -17.09
N ILE A 168 1.60 -5.02 -17.48
CA ILE A 168 1.70 -4.62 -18.89
C ILE A 168 2.92 -5.27 -19.58
N ASN A 169 4.07 -5.27 -18.92
CA ASN A 169 5.29 -5.82 -19.48
C ASN A 169 5.21 -7.35 -19.61
N LEU A 170 4.66 -8.04 -18.62
CA LEU A 170 4.45 -9.49 -18.68
C LEU A 170 3.41 -9.85 -19.74
N PHE A 171 2.29 -9.11 -19.84
CA PHE A 171 1.29 -9.30 -20.89
C PHE A 171 1.91 -9.24 -22.29
N ARG A 172 2.79 -8.27 -22.53
CA ARG A 172 3.54 -8.13 -23.78
C ARG A 172 4.58 -9.23 -23.96
N ALA A 173 5.36 -9.54 -22.93
CA ALA A 173 6.41 -10.56 -23.01
C ALA A 173 5.87 -11.95 -23.31
N HIS A 174 4.66 -12.25 -22.86
CA HIS A 174 3.97 -13.50 -23.18
C HIS A 174 3.15 -13.46 -24.48
N ASP A 175 3.20 -12.35 -25.24
CA ASP A 175 2.42 -12.18 -26.48
C ASP A 175 0.92 -12.42 -26.29
N MET A 176 0.36 -12.01 -25.16
CA MET A 176 -1.00 -12.36 -24.79
C MET A 176 -2.04 -11.77 -25.77
N GLU A 177 -1.81 -10.56 -26.28
CA GLU A 177 -2.71 -9.96 -27.28
C GLU A 177 -2.80 -10.82 -28.54
N ALA A 178 -1.67 -11.28 -29.07
CA ALA A 178 -1.62 -12.16 -30.24
C ALA A 178 -2.24 -13.54 -29.97
N LYS A 179 -2.26 -13.96 -28.70
CA LYS A 179 -2.91 -15.20 -28.23
C LYS A 179 -4.40 -15.04 -27.93
N GLY A 180 -4.98 -13.88 -28.25
CA GLY A 180 -6.41 -13.65 -28.11
C GLY A 180 -6.84 -13.10 -26.75
N TRP A 181 -5.93 -12.54 -25.96
CA TRP A 181 -6.27 -11.90 -24.68
C TRP A 181 -6.49 -10.39 -24.83
N LYS A 182 -7.33 -9.84 -23.95
CA LYS A 182 -7.56 -8.42 -23.75
C LYS A 182 -7.12 -8.05 -22.32
N LEU A 183 -6.25 -7.05 -22.22
CA LEU A 183 -5.85 -6.48 -20.93
C LEU A 183 -6.92 -5.48 -20.48
N LEU A 184 -7.51 -5.72 -19.32
CA LEU A 184 -8.52 -4.87 -18.71
C LEU A 184 -7.91 -4.00 -17.60
N ASP A 185 -8.41 -2.79 -17.44
CA ASP A 185 -8.06 -1.89 -16.34
C ASP A 185 -9.22 -1.86 -15.34
N PRO A 186 -9.01 -2.23 -14.06
CA PRO A 186 -10.05 -2.18 -13.04
C PRO A 186 -10.41 -0.75 -12.60
N GLY A 187 -9.65 0.25 -13.01
CA GLY A 187 -9.84 1.65 -12.68
C GLY A 187 -9.45 2.04 -11.25
N SER A 188 -9.59 1.13 -10.29
CA SER A 188 -9.27 1.36 -8.87
C SER A 188 -9.11 0.05 -8.10
N ALA A 189 -8.58 0.12 -6.86
CA ALA A 189 -8.58 -1.00 -5.92
C ALA A 189 -9.98 -1.56 -5.70
N ALA A 190 -10.96 -0.69 -5.44
CA ALA A 190 -12.34 -1.08 -5.22
C ALA A 190 -12.97 -1.74 -6.47
N GLY A 191 -12.59 -1.28 -7.68
CA GLY A 191 -13.03 -1.89 -8.93
C GLY A 191 -12.46 -3.31 -9.10
N LEU A 192 -11.17 -3.49 -8.79
CA LEU A 192 -10.52 -4.80 -8.81
C LEU A 192 -11.18 -5.77 -7.81
N ASP A 193 -11.37 -5.31 -6.56
CA ASP A 193 -12.03 -6.07 -5.50
C ASP A 193 -13.44 -6.48 -5.91
N ALA A 194 -14.22 -5.54 -6.43
CA ALA A 194 -15.60 -5.78 -6.85
C ALA A 194 -15.70 -6.80 -7.99
N ASP A 195 -14.73 -6.78 -8.93
CA ASP A 195 -14.74 -7.72 -10.05
C ASP A 195 -14.46 -9.15 -9.58
N ILE A 196 -13.51 -9.36 -8.67
CA ILE A 196 -13.23 -10.68 -8.08
C ILE A 196 -14.42 -11.17 -7.25
N VAL A 197 -14.99 -10.32 -6.38
CA VAL A 197 -16.14 -10.67 -5.56
C VAL A 197 -17.32 -11.07 -6.44
N ARG A 198 -17.61 -10.31 -7.47
CA ARG A 198 -18.68 -10.60 -8.43
C ARG A 198 -18.44 -11.94 -9.12
N ALA A 199 -17.24 -12.19 -9.64
CA ALA A 199 -16.89 -13.44 -10.28
C ALA A 199 -17.08 -14.63 -9.31
N GLY A 200 -16.58 -14.52 -8.10
CA GLY A 200 -16.72 -15.57 -7.06
C GLY A 200 -18.18 -15.81 -6.63
N GLU A 201 -19.01 -14.76 -6.51
CA GLU A 201 -20.42 -14.89 -6.15
C GLU A 201 -21.30 -15.46 -7.28
N GLN A 202 -20.93 -15.20 -8.51
CA GLN A 202 -21.66 -15.67 -9.70
C GLN A 202 -21.11 -17.00 -10.26
N GLY A 203 -19.98 -17.49 -9.73
CA GLY A 203 -19.31 -18.66 -10.28
C GLY A 203 -18.77 -18.44 -11.69
N GLU A 204 -18.34 -17.21 -11.98
CA GLU A 204 -17.82 -16.83 -13.28
C GLU A 204 -16.28 -17.01 -13.31
N PRO A 205 -15.71 -17.38 -14.47
CA PRO A 205 -14.26 -17.43 -14.65
C PRO A 205 -13.61 -16.07 -14.41
N TRP A 206 -12.46 -16.08 -13.74
CA TRP A 206 -11.68 -14.88 -13.51
C TRP A 206 -10.19 -15.18 -13.60
N PHE A 207 -9.43 -14.34 -14.30
CA PHE A 207 -7.97 -14.39 -14.35
C PHE A 207 -7.40 -12.97 -14.36
N GLY A 208 -6.46 -12.70 -13.46
CA GLY A 208 -5.88 -11.36 -13.36
C GLY A 208 -4.88 -11.20 -12.24
N TYR A 209 -4.45 -9.94 -12.07
CA TYR A 209 -3.57 -9.53 -10.99
C TYR A 209 -4.32 -9.43 -9.67
N TYR A 210 -3.72 -9.94 -8.62
CA TYR A 210 -4.14 -9.65 -7.26
C TYR A 210 -2.96 -9.87 -6.28
N TRP A 211 -3.22 -9.79 -4.97
CA TRP A 211 -2.20 -10.01 -3.93
C TRP A 211 -2.77 -10.73 -2.71
N SER A 212 -1.87 -11.35 -1.94
CA SER A 212 -2.18 -12.10 -0.72
C SER A 212 -1.28 -11.60 0.43
N PRO A 213 -1.75 -11.59 1.69
CA PRO A 213 -3.09 -11.99 2.14
C PRO A 213 -4.11 -10.86 2.00
N THR A 214 -5.32 -11.20 1.59
CA THR A 214 -6.48 -10.31 1.62
C THR A 214 -7.71 -11.08 2.08
N THR A 215 -8.72 -10.36 2.57
CA THR A 215 -10.01 -10.98 2.93
C THR A 215 -10.67 -11.65 1.71
N ILE A 216 -10.47 -11.10 0.52
CA ILE A 216 -11.04 -11.62 -0.73
C ILE A 216 -10.41 -12.95 -1.08
N ILE A 217 -9.07 -13.06 -1.09
CA ILE A 217 -8.39 -14.33 -1.32
C ILE A 217 -8.83 -15.37 -0.27
N GLY A 218 -8.85 -15.02 1.01
CA GLY A 218 -9.29 -15.95 2.06
C GLY A 218 -10.76 -16.38 1.98
N LYS A 219 -11.59 -15.70 1.18
CA LYS A 219 -12.99 -16.06 0.96
C LYS A 219 -13.19 -16.93 -0.29
N TYR A 220 -12.39 -16.74 -1.33
CA TYR A 220 -12.59 -17.34 -2.66
C TYR A 220 -11.45 -18.24 -3.12
N ASP A 221 -10.45 -18.54 -2.26
CA ASP A 221 -9.36 -19.48 -2.56
C ASP A 221 -9.78 -20.95 -2.36
#